data_e1f26c598c35825c2c668f760601b6cb
#
_entry.id   e1f26c598c35825c2c668f760601b6cb
#
_cell.length_a   1.000
_cell.length_b   1.000
_cell.length_c   1.000
_cell.angle_alpha   90.00
_cell.angle_beta   90.00
_cell.angle_gamma   90.00
#
_symmetry.space_group_name_H-M   'P 1'
#
loop_
_entity.id
_entity.type
_entity.pdbx_description
1 polymer ?
#
loop_
_entity_poly.entity_id
_entity_poly.type
_entity_poly.pdbx_seq_one_letter_code
_entity_poly.pdbx_strand_id
1 'polypeptide(L)'
;MILPMPPEPHRTIVRGWAILAVTALALAGLALIVPAASKVPALQNAVAWPDAFFQKGLVSHVALSFIVWFLAVLALISLTALRPPDRRDPTLPGAAGLVLAVLGTLAIAGAPLIRGAEASLNNYIPSIIHP
;
A
#
# COMPACT_ATOMS: atom_id res chain seq x y z
N MET A 1 0.01 -22.11 31.08
CA MET A 1 1.10 -21.11 31.05
C MET A 1 0.57 -19.89 30.31
N ILE A 2 0.19 -18.83 31.03
CA ILE A 2 -0.34 -17.60 30.42
C ILE A 2 0.86 -16.74 30.09
N LEU A 3 1.11 -16.51 28.78
CA LEU A 3 2.15 -15.58 28.35
C LEU A 3 1.76 -14.16 28.75
N PRO A 4 2.69 -13.36 29.28
CA PRO A 4 2.41 -11.97 29.61
C PRO A 4 1.98 -11.21 28.36
N MET A 5 0.91 -10.43 28.47
CA MET A 5 0.45 -9.57 27.36
C MET A 5 1.52 -8.53 27.03
N PRO A 6 1.78 -8.30 25.74
CA PRO A 6 2.72 -7.26 25.32
C PRO A 6 2.25 -5.87 25.79
N PRO A 7 3.16 -4.92 26.02
CA PRO A 7 2.82 -3.56 26.42
C PRO A 7 1.92 -2.88 25.38
N GLU A 8 1.02 -2.03 25.84
CA GLU A 8 0.02 -1.33 25.01
C GLU A 8 0.59 -0.63 23.75
N PRO A 9 1.72 0.11 23.83
CA PRO A 9 2.29 0.76 22.63
C PRO A 9 2.66 -0.25 21.53
N HIS A 10 3.20 -1.40 21.91
CA HIS A 10 3.54 -2.46 20.97
C HIS A 10 2.29 -3.03 20.26
N ARG A 11 1.23 -3.27 21.01
CA ARG A 11 -0.05 -3.77 20.45
C ARG A 11 -0.66 -2.77 19.45
N THR A 12 -0.56 -1.48 19.74
CA THR A 12 -1.04 -0.43 18.85
C THR A 12 -0.30 -0.42 17.52
N ILE A 13 1.04 -0.57 17.54
CA ILE A 13 1.85 -0.61 16.34
C ILE A 13 1.57 -1.86 15.50
N VAL A 14 1.50 -3.02 16.14
CA VAL A 14 1.14 -4.29 15.49
C VAL A 14 -0.23 -4.17 14.81
N ARG A 15 -1.22 -3.60 15.50
CA ARG A 15 -2.54 -3.34 14.94
C ARG A 15 -2.49 -2.36 13.77
N GLY A 16 -1.66 -1.31 13.85
CA GLY A 16 -1.45 -0.36 12.76
C GLY A 16 -0.93 -1.03 11.49
N TRP A 17 0.08 -1.88 11.60
CA TRP A 17 0.61 -2.65 10.48
C TRP A 17 -0.41 -3.64 9.90
N ALA A 18 -1.22 -4.30 10.74
CA ALA A 18 -2.29 -5.17 10.27
C ALA A 18 -3.37 -4.39 9.49
N ILE A 19 -3.78 -3.22 10.00
CA ILE A 19 -4.72 -2.35 9.31
C ILE A 19 -4.13 -1.88 7.97
N LEU A 20 -2.86 -1.46 7.94
CA LEU A 20 -2.20 -1.05 6.70
C LEU A 20 -2.20 -2.17 5.65
N ALA A 21 -1.88 -3.41 6.06
CA ALA A 21 -1.89 -4.56 5.15
C ALA A 21 -3.26 -4.79 4.52
N VAL A 22 -4.33 -4.78 5.31
CA VAL A 22 -5.71 -4.94 4.81
C VAL A 22 -6.12 -3.76 3.93
N THR A 23 -5.79 -2.53 4.34
CA THR A 23 -6.10 -1.31 3.58
C THR A 23 -5.36 -1.28 2.24
N ALA A 24 -4.10 -1.72 2.19
CA ALA A 24 -3.33 -1.80 0.95
C ALA A 24 -3.99 -2.73 -0.08
N LEU A 25 -4.49 -3.90 0.35
CA LEU A 25 -5.22 -4.81 -0.55
C LEU A 25 -6.56 -4.21 -1.02
N ALA A 26 -7.30 -3.55 -0.13
CA ALA A 26 -8.55 -2.89 -0.50
C ALA A 26 -8.29 -1.78 -1.53
N LEU A 27 -7.28 -0.94 -1.30
CA LEU A 27 -6.87 0.10 -2.25
C LEU A 27 -6.35 -0.49 -3.56
N ALA A 28 -5.62 -1.61 -3.51
CA ALA A 28 -5.20 -2.33 -4.72
C ALA A 28 -6.40 -2.78 -5.55
N GLY A 29 -7.42 -3.35 -4.92
CA GLY A 29 -8.66 -3.72 -5.60
C GLY A 29 -9.35 -2.52 -6.25
N LEU A 30 -9.48 -1.40 -5.54
CA LEU A 30 -10.05 -0.16 -6.08
C LEU A 30 -9.21 0.41 -7.22
N ALA A 31 -7.88 0.39 -7.11
CA ALA A 31 -6.95 0.86 -8.13
C ALA A 31 -7.01 0.05 -9.43
N LEU A 32 -7.59 -1.14 -9.42
CA LEU A 32 -7.86 -1.95 -10.61
C LEU A 32 -9.30 -1.79 -11.10
N ILE A 33 -10.28 -1.98 -10.21
CA ILE A 33 -11.72 -2.03 -10.56
C ILE A 33 -12.20 -0.67 -11.08
N VAL A 34 -11.85 0.43 -10.40
CA VAL A 34 -12.30 1.77 -10.79
C VAL A 34 -11.74 2.19 -12.14
N PRO A 35 -10.43 2.09 -12.40
CA PRO A 35 -9.90 2.36 -13.74
C PRO A 35 -10.40 1.39 -14.82
N ALA A 36 -10.70 0.13 -14.49
CA ALA A 36 -11.28 -0.81 -15.44
C ALA A 36 -12.65 -0.35 -15.94
N ALA A 37 -13.41 0.38 -15.14
CA ALA A 37 -14.67 0.98 -15.57
C ALA A 37 -14.51 1.94 -16.77
N SER A 38 -13.35 2.59 -16.93
CA SER A 38 -13.02 3.42 -18.10
C SER A 38 -12.95 2.65 -19.42
N LYS A 39 -12.93 1.31 -19.36
CA LYS A 39 -12.94 0.43 -20.55
C LYS A 39 -14.34 -0.08 -20.91
N VAL A 40 -15.33 0.19 -20.07
CA VAL A 40 -16.73 -0.19 -20.34
C VAL A 40 -17.33 0.82 -21.34
N PRO A 41 -17.84 0.39 -22.52
CA PRO A 41 -18.31 1.31 -23.55
C PRO A 41 -19.35 2.31 -23.07
N ALA A 42 -20.29 1.87 -22.20
CA ALA A 42 -21.33 2.75 -21.65
C ALA A 42 -20.79 3.85 -20.74
N LEU A 43 -19.65 3.63 -20.07
CA LEU A 43 -19.04 4.58 -19.13
C LEU A 43 -17.92 5.40 -19.80
N GLN A 44 -17.34 4.90 -20.88
CA GLN A 44 -16.21 5.53 -21.57
C GLN A 44 -16.57 6.95 -22.05
N ASN A 45 -17.78 7.15 -22.55
CA ASN A 45 -18.26 8.44 -23.07
C ASN A 45 -19.07 9.24 -22.06
N ALA A 46 -19.51 8.61 -20.95
CA ALA A 46 -20.32 9.26 -19.93
C ALA A 46 -19.49 10.00 -18.86
N VAL A 47 -18.22 9.63 -18.70
CA VAL A 47 -17.34 10.16 -17.66
C VAL A 47 -16.03 10.63 -18.28
N ALA A 48 -15.57 11.82 -17.87
CA ALA A 48 -14.24 12.31 -18.25
C ALA A 48 -13.15 11.62 -17.43
N TRP A 49 -12.63 10.53 -17.96
CA TRP A 49 -11.56 9.74 -17.33
C TRP A 49 -10.21 10.43 -17.48
N PRO A 50 -9.30 10.33 -16.49
CA PRO A 50 -7.91 10.76 -16.63
C PRO A 50 -7.20 10.01 -17.76
N ASP A 51 -6.23 10.67 -18.42
CA ASP A 51 -5.42 10.05 -19.47
C ASP A 51 -4.69 8.81 -18.92
N ALA A 52 -4.68 7.74 -19.72
CA ALA A 52 -4.06 6.46 -19.38
C ALA A 52 -4.50 5.90 -18.01
N PHE A 53 -5.73 6.23 -17.55
CA PHE A 53 -6.19 5.92 -16.19
C PHE A 53 -6.13 4.43 -15.86
N PHE A 54 -6.50 3.56 -16.82
CA PHE A 54 -6.42 2.12 -16.64
C PHE A 54 -4.98 1.65 -16.42
N GLN A 55 -4.04 2.10 -17.24
CA GLN A 55 -2.63 1.71 -17.12
C GLN A 55 -2.01 2.21 -15.81
N LYS A 56 -2.31 3.44 -15.42
CA LYS A 56 -1.86 4.00 -14.13
C LYS A 56 -2.47 3.25 -12.96
N GLY A 57 -3.75 2.90 -13.03
CA GLY A 57 -4.42 2.09 -12.02
C GLY A 57 -3.80 0.70 -11.88
N LEU A 58 -3.43 0.07 -13.00
CA LEU A 58 -2.73 -1.21 -12.99
C LEU A 58 -1.38 -1.13 -12.29
N VAL A 59 -0.59 -0.07 -12.54
CA VAL A 59 0.68 0.16 -11.83
C VAL A 59 0.45 0.30 -10.32
N SER A 60 -0.52 1.12 -9.90
CA SER A 60 -0.85 1.29 -8.49
C SER A 60 -1.39 0.01 -7.85
N HIS A 61 -2.21 -0.78 -8.57
CA HIS A 61 -2.66 -2.08 -8.12
C HIS A 61 -1.48 -3.01 -7.81
N VAL A 62 -0.52 -3.13 -8.71
CA VAL A 62 0.67 -3.97 -8.52
C VAL A 62 1.51 -3.46 -7.35
N ALA A 63 1.78 -2.16 -7.27
CA ALA A 63 2.58 -1.59 -6.20
C ALA A 63 1.92 -1.78 -4.82
N LEU A 64 0.61 -1.58 -4.70
CA LEU A 64 -0.12 -1.75 -3.45
C LEU A 64 -0.22 -3.21 -3.02
N SER A 65 -0.48 -4.13 -3.97
CA SER A 65 -0.66 -5.56 -3.66
C SER A 65 0.66 -6.30 -3.46
N PHE A 66 1.72 -5.98 -4.20
CA PHE A 66 2.99 -6.69 -4.08
C PHE A 66 3.99 -6.00 -3.16
N ILE A 67 4.11 -4.67 -3.23
CA ILE A 67 5.12 -3.97 -2.44
C ILE A 67 4.55 -3.61 -1.06
N VAL A 68 3.49 -2.81 -1.01
CA VAL A 68 2.97 -2.28 0.26
C VAL A 68 2.42 -3.40 1.13
N TRP A 69 1.52 -4.23 0.59
CA TRP A 69 0.93 -5.33 1.34
C TRP A 69 1.99 -6.30 1.85
N PHE A 70 2.88 -6.76 0.96
CA PHE A 70 3.91 -7.73 1.32
C PHE A 70 4.85 -7.20 2.42
N LEU A 71 5.32 -5.96 2.28
CA LEU A 71 6.18 -5.34 3.29
C LEU A 71 5.44 -5.09 4.61
N ALA A 72 4.15 -4.73 4.57
CA ALA A 72 3.33 -4.57 5.76
C ALA A 72 3.14 -5.90 6.51
N VAL A 73 2.90 -7.00 5.78
CA VAL A 73 2.82 -8.35 6.38
C VAL A 73 4.18 -8.79 6.93
N LEU A 74 5.27 -8.52 6.22
CA LEU A 74 6.62 -8.83 6.71
C LEU A 74 6.95 -8.05 7.99
N ALA A 75 6.61 -6.77 8.06
CA ALA A 75 6.76 -5.97 9.28
C ALA A 75 5.91 -6.52 10.43
N LEU A 76 4.66 -6.92 10.15
CA LEU A 76 3.77 -7.52 11.13
C LEU A 76 4.36 -8.83 11.69
N ILE A 77 4.85 -9.72 10.84
CA ILE A 77 5.50 -10.97 11.25
C ILE A 77 6.76 -10.66 12.07
N SER A 78 7.59 -9.71 11.63
CA SER A 78 8.81 -9.33 12.33
C SER A 78 8.53 -8.79 13.74
N LEU A 79 7.51 -7.93 13.89
CA LEU A 79 7.11 -7.38 15.18
C LEU A 79 6.50 -8.41 16.12
N THR A 80 5.86 -9.47 15.59
CA THR A 80 5.19 -10.49 16.40
C THR A 80 6.07 -11.70 16.70
N ALA A 81 6.87 -12.17 15.73
CA ALA A 81 7.65 -13.39 15.84
C ALA A 81 9.10 -13.16 16.28
N LEU A 82 9.71 -12.05 15.84
CA LEU A 82 11.12 -11.76 16.12
C LEU A 82 11.24 -10.82 17.31
N ARG A 83 10.82 -11.25 18.51
CA ARG A 83 11.13 -10.51 19.73
C ARG A 83 12.59 -10.69 20.06
N PRO A 84 13.44 -9.65 19.94
CA PRO A 84 14.81 -9.74 20.40
C PRO A 84 14.79 -9.97 21.92
N PRO A 85 15.56 -10.95 22.44
CA PRO A 85 15.65 -11.21 23.87
C PRO A 85 16.30 -10.04 24.64
N ASP A 86 16.88 -9.08 23.94
CA ASP A 86 17.68 -8.02 24.51
C ASP A 86 17.13 -6.62 24.19
N ARG A 87 16.60 -6.00 25.21
CA ARG A 87 16.45 -4.57 25.60
C ARG A 87 16.18 -3.47 24.56
N ARG A 88 16.16 -3.68 23.27
CA ARG A 88 15.78 -2.61 22.33
C ARG A 88 14.28 -2.62 22.12
N ASP A 89 13.63 -1.57 22.60
CA ASP A 89 12.19 -1.38 22.38
C ASP A 89 11.94 -1.16 20.86
N PRO A 90 11.27 -2.09 20.16
CA PRO A 90 11.01 -1.96 18.72
C PRO A 90 9.88 -0.97 18.40
N THR A 91 9.31 -0.32 19.41
CA THR A 91 8.15 0.57 19.24
C THR A 91 8.48 1.79 18.41
N LEU A 92 9.59 2.47 18.68
CA LEU A 92 9.96 3.68 17.94
C LEU A 92 10.24 3.41 16.45
N PRO A 93 11.14 2.47 16.08
CA PRO A 93 11.36 2.16 14.67
C PRO A 93 10.13 1.57 13.98
N GLY A 94 9.33 0.77 14.69
CA GLY A 94 8.07 0.23 14.18
C GLY A 94 7.03 1.30 13.89
N ALA A 95 6.92 2.32 14.75
CA ALA A 95 6.03 3.47 14.56
C ALA A 95 6.50 4.36 13.40
N ALA A 96 7.80 4.70 13.36
CA ALA A 96 8.37 5.50 12.27
C ALA A 96 8.20 4.82 10.91
N GLY A 97 8.47 3.52 10.85
CA GLY A 97 8.24 2.71 9.64
C GLY A 97 6.77 2.71 9.22
N LEU A 98 5.83 2.59 10.17
CA LEU A 98 4.40 2.62 9.89
C LEU A 98 3.98 3.98 9.29
N VAL A 99 4.44 5.09 9.86
CA VAL A 99 4.13 6.43 9.33
C VAL A 99 4.64 6.59 7.91
N LEU A 100 5.90 6.21 7.64
CA LEU A 100 6.48 6.27 6.29
C LEU A 100 5.73 5.37 5.31
N ALA A 101 5.33 4.17 5.74
CA ALA A 101 4.57 3.24 4.91
C ALA A 101 3.17 3.77 4.59
N VAL A 102 2.49 4.43 5.53
CA VAL A 102 1.20 5.10 5.29
C VAL A 102 1.36 6.22 4.27
N LEU A 103 2.36 7.10 4.42
CA LEU A 103 2.62 8.18 3.48
C LEU A 103 2.93 7.64 2.08
N GLY A 104 3.76 6.61 1.97
CA GLY A 104 4.06 5.93 0.70
C GLY A 104 2.81 5.30 0.07
N THR A 105 1.96 4.68 0.87
CA THR A 105 0.69 4.11 0.42
C THR A 105 -0.24 5.17 -0.17
N LEU A 106 -0.37 6.32 0.49
CA LEU A 106 -1.18 7.44 0.00
C LEU A 106 -0.62 8.02 -1.31
N ALA A 107 0.70 8.16 -1.40
CA ALA A 107 1.35 8.61 -2.63
C ALA A 107 1.09 7.65 -3.81
N ILE A 108 1.25 6.34 -3.60
CA ILE A 108 0.97 5.32 -4.62
C ILE A 108 -0.51 5.30 -5.02
N ALA A 109 -1.42 5.39 -4.06
CA ALA A 109 -2.86 5.39 -4.33
C ALA A 109 -3.31 6.65 -5.09
N GLY A 110 -2.68 7.80 -4.84
CA GLY A 110 -2.97 9.07 -5.50
C GLY A 110 -2.31 9.23 -6.88
N ALA A 111 -1.24 8.49 -7.16
CA ALA A 111 -0.44 8.65 -8.37
C ALA A 111 -1.24 8.55 -9.70
N PRO A 112 -2.26 7.67 -9.85
CA PRO A 112 -3.06 7.60 -11.07
C PRO A 112 -3.82 8.90 -11.41
N LEU A 113 -4.06 9.74 -10.42
CA LEU A 113 -4.81 10.99 -10.57
C LEU A 113 -3.93 12.16 -11.04
N ILE A 114 -2.61 12.00 -11.07
CA ILE A 114 -1.67 13.04 -11.48
C ILE A 114 -1.80 13.26 -12.98
N ARG A 115 -2.08 14.50 -13.40
CA ARG A 115 -2.15 14.89 -14.80
C ARG A 115 -0.75 14.91 -15.41
N GLY A 116 -0.62 14.49 -16.66
CA GLY A 116 0.66 14.46 -17.37
C GLY A 116 1.61 13.34 -16.94
N ALA A 117 1.27 12.57 -15.90
CA ALA A 117 2.04 11.37 -15.55
C ALA A 117 1.70 10.20 -16.47
N GLU A 118 2.70 9.39 -16.80
CA GLU A 118 2.55 8.22 -17.67
C GLU A 118 2.87 6.93 -16.93
N ALA A 119 2.20 5.85 -17.30
CA ALA A 119 2.48 4.51 -16.78
C ALA A 119 3.63 3.89 -17.59
N SER A 120 4.75 3.59 -16.96
CA SER A 120 5.82 2.81 -17.54
C SER A 120 5.64 1.34 -17.18
N LEU A 121 5.36 0.51 -18.19
CA LEU A 121 5.18 -0.94 -18.06
C LEU A 121 6.36 -1.73 -18.64
N ASN A 122 7.42 -1.02 -19.05
CA ASN A 122 8.55 -1.62 -19.80
C ASN A 122 9.59 -2.28 -18.89
N ASN A 123 9.50 -2.09 -17.57
CA ASN A 123 10.43 -2.64 -16.59
C ASN A 123 9.74 -3.69 -15.71
N TYR A 124 10.56 -4.52 -15.02
CA TYR A 124 10.08 -5.49 -14.04
C TYR A 124 9.26 -4.86 -12.91
N ILE A 125 9.52 -3.59 -12.59
CA ILE A 125 8.76 -2.83 -11.61
C ILE A 125 7.97 -1.77 -12.38
N PRO A 126 6.65 -1.93 -12.55
CA PRO A 126 5.80 -0.92 -13.15
C PRO A 126 5.88 0.38 -12.34
N SER A 127 6.00 1.50 -13.02
CA SER A 127 6.14 2.81 -12.37
C SER A 127 5.29 3.87 -13.06
N ILE A 128 4.92 4.92 -12.33
CA ILE A 128 4.30 6.12 -12.88
C ILE A 128 5.39 7.17 -12.93
N ILE A 129 5.65 7.68 -14.13
CA ILE A 129 6.67 8.68 -14.39
C ILE A 129 6.00 10.01 -14.76
N HIS A 130 6.62 11.11 -14.33
CA HIS A 130 6.22 12.45 -14.71
C HIS A 130 7.44 13.13 -15.34
N PRO A 131 7.31 13.75 -16.54
CA PRO A 131 8.41 14.47 -17.19
C PRO A 131 8.86 15.69 -16.40
#